data_ac7e0fecc1f8dc8cb6067503b89f1dd0
#
_entry.id   ac7e0fecc1f8dc8cb6067503b89f1dd0
#
_cell.length_a   1.000
_cell.length_b   1.000
_cell.length_c   1.000
_cell.angle_alpha   90.00
_cell.angle_beta   90.00
_cell.angle_gamma   90.00
#
_symmetry.space_group_name_H-M   'P 1'
#
loop_
_entity.id
_entity.type
_entity.pdbx_description
1 polymer ?
#
loop_
_entity_poly.entity_id
_entity_poly.type
_entity_poly.pdbx_seq_one_letter_code
_entity_poly.pdbx_strand_id
1 'polypeptide(L)' 'MNEKAKQLLGELEMLGERSDFWYEDFWITRSPIGGYAVVSVKRTLTEHFSNAQRVVDFLSKYDKSLGKTLYEVKL' A
#
# COMPACT_ATOMS: atom_id res chain seq x y z
N MET A 1 -9.29 10.77 2.51
CA MET A 1 -8.55 9.63 3.09
C MET A 1 -8.83 9.57 4.59
N ASN A 2 -9.22 8.42 5.11
CA ASN A 2 -9.54 8.30 6.54
C ASN A 2 -8.27 8.15 7.39
N GLU A 3 -8.45 8.12 8.71
CA GLU A 3 -7.32 8.05 9.65
C GLU A 3 -6.48 6.79 9.45
N LYS A 4 -7.13 5.66 9.24
CA LYS A 4 -6.40 4.41 9.06
C LYS A 4 -5.52 4.47 7.82
N ALA A 5 -6.05 5.01 6.74
CA ALA A 5 -5.29 5.17 5.50
C ALA A 5 -4.14 6.14 5.67
N LYS A 6 -4.34 7.24 6.42
CA LYS A 6 -3.27 8.19 6.70
C LYS A 6 -2.15 7.56 7.50
N GLN A 7 -2.50 6.75 8.50
CA GLN A 7 -1.50 6.05 9.30
C GLN A 7 -0.71 5.07 8.45
N LEU A 8 -1.40 4.32 7.61
CA LEU A 8 -0.73 3.39 6.71
C LEU A 8 0.20 4.12 5.74
N LEU A 9 -0.26 5.22 5.19
CA LEU A 9 0.55 6.04 4.30
C LEU A 9 1.83 6.51 5.00
N GLY A 10 1.71 7.00 6.23
CA GLY A 10 2.85 7.44 7.01
C GLY A 10 3.84 6.33 7.27
N GLU A 11 3.35 5.13 7.62
CA GLU A 11 4.23 3.99 7.87
C GLU A 11 4.97 3.58 6.60
N LEU A 12 4.28 3.60 5.46
CA LEU A 12 4.92 3.25 4.19
C LEU A 12 5.98 4.28 3.80
N GLU A 13 5.71 5.55 4.03
CA GLU A 13 6.66 6.60 3.71
C GLU A 13 7.91 6.54 4.58
N MET A 14 7.79 5.98 5.79
CA MET A 14 8.91 5.81 6.70
C MET A 14 9.66 4.50 6.49
N LEU A 15 9.16 3.65 5.61
CA LEU A 15 9.78 2.35 5.37
C LEU A 15 11.13 2.54 4.70
N GLY A 16 12.20 2.08 5.35
CA GLY A 16 13.54 2.21 4.83
C GLY A 16 13.92 1.10 3.86
N GLU A 17 15.07 1.26 3.21
CA GLU A 17 15.63 0.19 2.37
C GLU A 17 15.84 -1.05 3.21
N ARG A 18 15.63 -2.21 2.62
CA ARG A 18 15.79 -3.52 3.26
C ARG A 18 14.81 -3.75 4.39
N SER A 19 13.80 -2.89 4.51
CA SER A 19 12.73 -3.08 5.47
C SER A 19 11.52 -3.63 4.76
N ASP A 20 10.70 -4.35 5.51
CA ASP A 20 9.44 -4.83 4.98
C ASP A 20 8.32 -4.48 5.93
N PHE A 21 7.12 -4.63 5.45
CA PHE A 21 5.94 -4.27 6.20
C PHE A 21 4.82 -5.22 5.79
N TRP A 22 4.16 -5.82 6.77
CA TRP A 22 3.03 -6.70 6.52
C TRP A 22 1.73 -5.98 6.79
N TYR A 23 0.87 -5.97 5.81
CA TYR A 23 -0.48 -5.47 5.96
C TYR A 23 -1.42 -6.61 5.60
N GLU A 24 -1.99 -7.26 6.61
CA GLU A 24 -2.79 -8.48 6.43
C GLU A 24 -1.98 -9.53 5.69
N ASP A 25 -2.45 -9.99 4.53
CA ASP A 25 -1.71 -10.98 3.75
C ASP A 25 -0.80 -10.34 2.69
N PHE A 26 -0.68 -9.02 2.70
CA PHE A 26 0.18 -8.31 1.76
C PHE A 26 1.54 -8.03 2.37
N TRP A 27 2.57 -8.41 1.65
CA TRP A 27 3.95 -8.13 2.03
C TRP A 27 4.46 -6.97 1.17
N ILE A 28 4.87 -5.91 1.82
CA ILE A 28 5.23 -4.66 1.15
C ILE A 28 6.69 -4.36 1.44
N THR A 29 7.47 -4.12 0.39
CA THR A 29 8.89 -3.79 0.51
C THR A 29 9.21 -2.56 -0.31
N ARG A 30 10.32 -1.90 0.05
CA ARG A 30 10.86 -0.84 -0.79
C ARG A 30 11.58 -1.48 -1.97
N SER A 31 11.28 -1.00 -3.15
CA SER A 31 11.96 -1.46 -4.35
C SER A 31 13.33 -0.79 -4.45
N PRO A 32 14.40 -1.53 -4.80
CA PRO A 32 15.72 -0.93 -4.95
C PRO A 32 15.80 0.07 -6.10
N ILE A 33 14.86 0.01 -7.03
CA ILE A 33 14.83 0.95 -8.16
C ILE A 33 13.85 2.10 -7.91
N GLY A 34 13.35 2.21 -6.68
CA GLY A 34 12.40 3.24 -6.31
C GLY A 34 10.99 2.68 -6.22
N GLY A 35 10.19 3.30 -5.37
CA GLY A 35 8.81 2.86 -5.17
C GLY A 35 8.70 1.66 -4.24
N TYR A 36 7.64 0.87 -4.45
CA TYR A 36 7.28 -0.22 -3.55
C TYR A 36 6.87 -1.45 -4.34
N ALA A 37 7.12 -2.62 -3.77
CA ALA A 37 6.60 -3.87 -4.29
C ALA A 37 5.59 -4.42 -3.27
N VAL A 38 4.48 -4.93 -3.77
CA VAL A 38 3.42 -5.52 -2.93
C VAL A 38 3.20 -6.94 -3.42
N VAL A 39 3.33 -7.88 -2.50
CA VAL A 39 3.22 -9.31 -2.83
C VAL A 39 2.19 -9.95 -1.92
N SER A 40 1.34 -10.79 -2.48
CA SER A 40 0.44 -11.64 -1.71
C SER A 40 0.47 -13.04 -2.31
N VAL A 41 1.00 -13.98 -1.57
CA VAL A 41 1.03 -15.38 -2.00
C VAL A 41 -0.38 -15.94 -2.04
N LYS A 42 -1.18 -15.62 -1.03
CA LYS A 42 -2.56 -16.08 -0.95
C LYS A 42 -3.38 -15.68 -2.18
N ARG A 43 -3.13 -14.48 -2.71
CA ARG A 43 -3.88 -13.96 -3.86
C ARG A 43 -3.14 -14.14 -5.17
N THR A 44 -1.97 -14.76 -5.12
CA THR A 44 -1.11 -14.96 -6.31
C THR A 44 -0.89 -13.63 -7.02
N LEU A 45 -0.36 -12.66 -6.27
CA LEU A 45 -0.30 -11.28 -6.74
C LEU A 45 1.08 -10.68 -6.45
N THR A 46 1.62 -9.98 -7.43
CA THR A 46 2.83 -9.18 -7.28
C THR A 46 2.63 -7.90 -8.09
N GLU A 47 2.73 -6.74 -7.42
CA GLU A 47 2.55 -5.46 -8.07
C GLU A 47 3.63 -4.48 -7.62
N HIS A 48 3.92 -3.51 -8.46
CA HIS A 48 4.88 -2.46 -8.17
C HIS A 48 4.20 -1.10 -8.25
N PHE A 49 4.55 -0.22 -7.34
CA PHE A 49 3.95 1.12 -7.27
C PHE A 49 5.05 2.16 -7.10
N SER A 50 4.84 3.31 -7.72
CA SER A 50 5.84 4.37 -7.73
C SER A 50 5.92 5.14 -6.41
N ASN A 51 4.87 5.13 -5.61
CA ASN A 51 4.85 5.86 -4.35
C ASN A 51 3.88 5.23 -3.37
N ALA A 52 3.96 5.69 -2.10
CA ALA A 52 3.15 5.12 -1.03
C ALA A 52 1.65 5.35 -1.22
N GLN A 53 1.27 6.47 -1.81
CA GLN A 53 -0.15 6.76 -2.02
C GLN A 53 -0.79 5.72 -2.93
N ARG A 54 -0.07 5.29 -3.96
CA ARG A 54 -0.58 4.27 -4.86
C ARG A 54 -0.73 2.92 -4.19
N VAL A 55 0.17 2.62 -3.23
CA VAL A 55 0.05 1.40 -2.43
C VAL A 55 -1.23 1.43 -1.61
N VAL A 56 -1.50 2.55 -0.93
CA VAL A 56 -2.71 2.69 -0.13
C VAL A 56 -3.95 2.57 -1.01
N ASP A 57 -3.94 3.22 -2.18
CA ASP A 57 -5.07 3.14 -3.12
C ASP A 57 -5.34 1.71 -3.54
N PHE A 58 -4.29 0.96 -3.81
CA PHE A 58 -4.40 -0.44 -4.20
C PHE A 58 -4.98 -1.27 -3.05
N LEU A 59 -4.44 -1.11 -1.84
CA LEU A 59 -4.89 -1.89 -0.69
C LEU A 59 -6.34 -1.58 -0.32
N SER A 60 -6.80 -0.38 -0.57
CA SER A 60 -8.18 -0.01 -0.26
C SER A 60 -9.21 -0.82 -1.07
N LYS A 61 -8.79 -1.40 -2.18
CA LYS A 61 -9.67 -2.27 -2.96
C LYS A 61 -9.95 -3.59 -2.24
N TYR A 62 -9.06 -3.99 -1.34
CA TYR A 62 -9.18 -5.25 -0.61
C TYR A 62 -9.58 -5.03 0.84
N ASP A 63 -9.33 -3.84 1.37
CA ASP A 63 -9.67 -3.51 2.75
C ASP A 63 -10.47 -2.22 2.78
N LYS A 64 -11.78 -2.38 2.90
CA LYS A 64 -12.69 -1.24 2.90
C LYS A 64 -12.54 -0.35 4.11
N SER A 65 -11.88 -0.83 5.17
CA SER A 65 -11.66 -0.01 6.36
C SER A 65 -10.69 1.13 6.10
N LEU A 66 -9.95 1.08 5.00
CA LEU A 66 -9.09 2.18 4.57
C LEU A 66 -9.88 3.35 3.96
N GLY A 67 -11.16 3.12 3.69
CA GLY A 67 -12.01 4.14 3.13
C GLY A 67 -11.76 4.36 1.64
N LYS A 68 -12.37 5.37 1.09
CA LYS A 68 -12.19 5.70 -0.33
C LYS A 68 -10.92 6.51 -0.50
N THR A 69 -10.22 6.26 -1.60
CA THR A 69 -9.05 7.02 -1.97
C THR A 69 -9.45 8.14 -2.91
N LEU A 70 -8.48 8.97 -3.26
CA LEU A 70 -8.74 10.05 -4.21
C LEU A 70 -9.21 9.54 -5.56
N TYR A 71 -8.76 8.36 -5.95
CA TYR A 71 -9.11 7.79 -7.25
C TYR A 71 -10.52 7.20 -7.27
N GLU A 72 -11.11 6.99 -6.12
CA GLU A 72 -12.42 6.37 -6.00
C GLU A 72 -13.52 7.38 -5.70
N VAL A 73 -13.13 8.62 -5.49
CA VAL A 73 -14.12 9.68 -5.23
C VAL A 73 -14.89 9.96 -6.50
N LYS A 74 -16.22 9.86 -6.42
CA LYS A 74 -17.09 10.14 -7.53
C LYS A 74 -17.89 11.39 -7.21
N LEU A 75 -18.05 12.21 -8.18
CA LEU A 75 -18.81 13.43 -8.04
C LEU A 75 -20.18 13.28 -8.69
#